data_0ef2938e3c4a66fe215206843e88efb7
#
_entry.id   0ef2938e3c4a66fe215206843e88efb7
#
_cell.length_a   1.000
_cell.length_b   1.000
_cell.length_c   1.000
_cell.angle_alpha   90.00
_cell.angle_beta   90.00
_cell.angle_gamma   90.00
#
_symmetry.space_group_name_H-M   'P 1'
#
loop_
_entity.id
_entity.type
_entity.pdbx_description
1 polymer ?
#
loop_
_entity_poly.entity_id
_entity_poly.type
_entity_poly.pdbx_seq_one_letter_code
_entity_poly.pdbx_strand_id
1 'polypeptide(L)'
;FEIIKECAMLFECHHEGIDFIGYSLFESRNGAYSRNILASNEDIEDIIAGYISRDTLTAVRENLTGILADTLAGHYEGFLGVDQMICQAASPILVPVSEINLRMTMGLIARNQYEEKIFRKLYI
;
A
#
# COMPACT_ATOMS: atom_id res chain seq x y z
N PHE A 1 -16.86 10.79 -7.23
CA PHE A 1 -15.79 11.54 -6.54
C PHE A 1 -14.56 11.64 -7.42
N GLU A 2 -13.89 12.78 -7.37
CA GLU A 2 -12.62 12.95 -8.06
C GLU A 2 -11.50 12.26 -7.27
N ILE A 3 -10.68 11.48 -7.97
CA ILE A 3 -9.52 10.81 -7.37
C ILE A 3 -8.37 11.82 -7.25
N ILE A 4 -7.86 12.02 -6.03
CA ILE A 4 -6.72 12.89 -5.77
C ILE A 4 -5.41 12.12 -5.85
N LYS A 5 -5.35 10.95 -5.22
CA LYS A 5 -4.17 10.08 -5.14
C LYS A 5 -4.59 8.63 -5.18
N GLU A 6 -3.72 7.80 -5.72
CA GLU A 6 -3.86 6.34 -5.67
C GLU A 6 -2.68 5.75 -4.91
N CYS A 7 -2.97 4.81 -4.03
CA CYS A 7 -1.96 4.17 -3.19
C CYS A 7 -2.35 2.72 -2.93
N ALA A 8 -1.49 2.01 -2.23
CA ALA A 8 -1.78 0.64 -1.82
C ALA A 8 -1.13 0.36 -0.48
N MET A 9 -1.74 -0.54 0.28
CA MET A 9 -1.13 -1.22 1.40
C MET A 9 -0.64 -2.58 0.93
N LEU A 10 0.58 -2.95 1.32
CA LEU A 10 1.26 -4.14 0.83
C LEU A 10 1.46 -5.12 1.98
N PHE A 11 1.20 -6.39 1.70
CA PHE A 11 1.23 -7.45 2.71
C PHE A 11 1.93 -8.69 2.18
N GLU A 12 2.41 -9.50 3.10
CA GLU A 12 2.86 -10.86 2.82
C GLU A 12 2.06 -11.83 3.68
N CYS A 13 1.39 -12.79 3.04
CA CYS A 13 0.72 -13.89 3.70
C CYS A 13 1.66 -15.08 3.83
N HIS A 14 1.71 -15.66 5.01
CA HIS A 14 2.41 -16.92 5.28
C HIS A 14 1.52 -17.81 6.17
N HIS A 15 1.92 -19.07 6.39
CA HIS A 15 1.04 -20.00 7.10
C HIS A 15 0.77 -19.61 8.57
N GLU A 16 1.65 -18.77 9.17
CA GLU A 16 1.49 -18.30 10.55
C GLU A 16 0.66 -17.01 10.66
N GLY A 17 0.40 -16.33 9.55
CA GLY A 17 -0.35 -15.09 9.57
C GLY A 17 -0.06 -14.18 8.39
N ILE A 18 -0.19 -12.89 8.64
CA ILE A 18 0.02 -11.88 7.62
C ILE A 18 0.85 -10.73 8.21
N ASP A 19 1.80 -10.24 7.40
CA ASP A 19 2.63 -9.10 7.76
C ASP A 19 2.33 -7.91 6.86
N PHE A 20 2.20 -6.73 7.47
CA PHE A 20 2.17 -5.49 6.73
C PHE A 20 3.60 -5.15 6.30
N ILE A 21 3.82 -4.99 5.00
CA ILE A 21 5.15 -4.70 4.43
C ILE A 21 5.36 -3.20 4.29
N GLY A 22 4.35 -2.47 3.88
CA GLY A 22 4.47 -1.05 3.66
C GLY A 22 3.44 -0.49 2.71
N TYR A 23 3.71 0.72 2.26
CA TYR A 23 2.85 1.46 1.35
C TYR A 23 3.47 1.55 -0.04
N SER A 24 2.63 1.68 -1.04
CA SER A 24 3.07 2.22 -2.32
C SER A 24 2.19 3.41 -2.70
N LEU A 25 2.78 4.34 -3.42
CA LEU A 25 2.11 5.49 -3.98
C LEU A 25 2.38 5.49 -5.47
N PHE A 26 1.35 5.64 -6.28
CA PHE A 26 1.53 5.58 -7.72
C PHE A 26 0.86 6.75 -8.42
N GLU A 27 1.36 7.06 -9.60
CA GLU A 27 0.86 8.10 -10.47
C GLU A 27 0.15 7.48 -11.65
N SER A 28 -0.97 8.08 -12.04
CA SER A 28 -1.71 7.74 -13.24
C SER A 28 -1.70 8.93 -14.20
N ARG A 29 -1.67 8.63 -15.50
CA ARG A 29 -1.85 9.61 -16.56
C ARG A 29 -3.03 9.19 -17.42
N ASN A 30 -4.00 10.10 -17.59
CA ASN A 30 -5.19 9.83 -18.39
C ASN A 30 -5.92 8.56 -17.95
N GLY A 31 -5.96 8.30 -16.63
CA GLY A 31 -6.61 7.11 -16.07
C GLY A 31 -5.80 5.82 -16.16
N ALA A 32 -4.62 5.84 -16.76
CA ALA A 32 -3.75 4.67 -16.87
C ALA A 32 -2.58 4.76 -15.89
N TYR A 33 -2.21 3.62 -15.30
CA TYR A 33 -1.02 3.53 -14.44
C TYR A 33 0.22 4.04 -15.18
N SER A 34 1.00 4.88 -14.53
CA SER A 34 2.23 5.44 -15.07
C SER A 34 3.46 4.90 -14.35
N ARG A 35 3.55 5.08 -13.04
CA ARG A 35 4.70 4.63 -12.24
C ARG A 35 4.38 4.59 -10.76
N ASN A 36 5.22 3.84 -10.01
CA ASN A 36 5.27 3.90 -8.56
C ASN A 36 6.35 4.89 -8.11
N ILE A 37 6.10 5.53 -6.98
CA ILE A 37 7.06 6.43 -6.35
C ILE A 37 8.05 5.59 -5.52
N LEU A 38 9.35 5.79 -5.75
CA LEU A 38 10.40 5.13 -4.99
C LEU A 38 10.76 5.99 -3.77
N ALA A 39 10.22 5.65 -2.63
CA ALA A 39 10.43 6.37 -1.37
C ALA A 39 10.32 5.42 -0.19
N SER A 40 10.75 5.87 0.99
CA SER A 40 10.58 5.09 2.22
C SER A 40 9.10 4.97 2.58
N ASN A 41 8.77 3.96 3.39
CA ASN A 41 7.42 3.84 3.94
C ASN A 41 7.02 5.08 4.73
N GLU A 42 7.96 5.64 5.49
CA GLU A 42 7.74 6.86 6.27
C GLU A 42 7.41 8.05 5.37
N ASP A 43 8.17 8.25 4.29
CA ASP A 43 7.94 9.35 3.35
C ASP A 43 6.61 9.21 2.62
N ILE A 44 6.25 7.99 2.19
CA ILE A 44 4.96 7.75 1.56
C ILE A 44 3.81 7.98 2.54
N GLU A 45 3.94 7.51 3.78
CA GLU A 45 2.93 7.74 4.81
C GLU A 45 2.77 9.25 5.08
N ASP A 46 3.87 10.01 5.11
CA ASP A 46 3.82 11.47 5.26
C ASP A 46 3.02 12.13 4.13
N ILE A 47 3.21 11.68 2.90
CA ILE A 47 2.45 12.20 1.76
C ILE A 47 0.95 11.89 1.92
N ILE A 48 0.61 10.66 2.25
CA ILE A 48 -0.78 10.23 2.45
C ILE A 48 -1.41 11.00 3.63
N ALA A 49 -0.64 11.21 4.70
CA ALA A 49 -1.10 11.93 5.89
C ALA A 49 -1.42 13.40 5.63
N GLY A 50 -0.97 13.95 4.52
CA GLY A 50 -1.40 15.28 4.06
C GLY A 50 -2.87 15.33 3.65
N TYR A 51 -3.50 14.19 3.41
CA TYR A 51 -4.90 14.07 3.00
C TYR A 51 -5.75 13.33 4.01
N ILE A 52 -5.22 12.27 4.61
CA ILE A 52 -5.94 11.34 5.49
C ILE A 52 -5.19 11.28 6.83
N SER A 53 -5.89 11.41 7.95
CA SER A 53 -5.25 11.38 9.27
C SER A 53 -4.49 10.07 9.50
N ARG A 54 -3.40 10.14 10.25
CA ARG A 54 -2.61 8.97 10.63
C ARG A 54 -3.41 7.97 11.44
N ASP A 55 -4.33 8.45 12.28
CA ASP A 55 -5.21 7.58 13.06
C ASP A 55 -6.12 6.77 12.14
N THR A 56 -6.67 7.38 11.09
CA THR A 56 -7.47 6.69 10.10
C THR A 56 -6.63 5.66 9.34
N LEU A 57 -5.42 6.01 8.92
CA LEU A 57 -4.53 5.08 8.22
C LEU A 57 -4.19 3.87 9.11
N THR A 58 -3.88 4.10 10.37
CA THR A 58 -3.57 3.03 11.32
C THR A 58 -4.77 2.12 11.53
N ALA A 59 -5.96 2.68 11.70
CA ALA A 59 -7.20 1.91 11.86
C ALA A 59 -7.50 1.05 10.63
N VAL A 60 -7.37 1.61 9.44
CA VAL A 60 -7.57 0.86 8.18
C VAL A 60 -6.56 -0.27 8.05
N ARG A 61 -5.28 0.00 8.33
CA ARG A 61 -4.23 -1.02 8.29
C ARG A 61 -4.51 -2.18 9.24
N GLU A 62 -4.87 -1.87 10.49
CA GLU A 62 -5.17 -2.88 11.49
C GLU A 62 -6.41 -3.70 11.13
N ASN A 63 -7.46 -3.04 10.66
CA ASN A 63 -8.68 -3.71 10.21
C ASN A 63 -8.42 -4.62 9.01
N LEU A 64 -7.69 -4.14 8.01
CA LEU A 64 -7.32 -4.95 6.84
C LEU A 64 -6.45 -6.14 7.23
N THR A 65 -5.46 -5.93 8.09
CA THR A 65 -4.61 -7.02 8.58
C THR A 65 -5.45 -8.13 9.23
N GLY A 66 -6.40 -7.77 10.09
CA GLY A 66 -7.29 -8.73 10.73
C GLY A 66 -8.19 -9.46 9.76
N ILE A 67 -8.84 -8.74 8.85
CA ILE A 67 -9.75 -9.32 7.85
C ILE A 67 -8.99 -10.25 6.90
N LEU A 68 -7.83 -9.82 6.41
CA LEU A 68 -7.01 -10.60 5.50
C LEU A 68 -6.47 -11.87 6.19
N ALA A 69 -6.04 -11.76 7.45
CA ALA A 69 -5.59 -12.91 8.21
C ALA A 69 -6.73 -13.95 8.36
N ASP A 70 -7.93 -13.51 8.74
CA ASP A 70 -9.09 -14.40 8.91
C ASP A 70 -9.53 -15.04 7.59
N THR A 71 -9.42 -14.29 6.48
CA THR A 71 -9.90 -14.74 5.17
C THR A 71 -8.88 -15.62 4.44
N LEU A 72 -7.60 -15.27 4.51
CA LEU A 72 -6.55 -15.88 3.69
C LEU A 72 -5.68 -16.88 4.44
N ALA A 73 -5.67 -16.86 5.78
CA ALA A 73 -4.85 -17.78 6.55
C ALA A 73 -5.17 -19.24 6.20
N GLY A 74 -4.14 -19.98 5.82
CA GLY A 74 -4.28 -21.38 5.40
C GLY A 74 -4.80 -21.57 3.96
N HIS A 75 -5.12 -20.49 3.24
CA HIS A 75 -5.66 -20.56 1.88
C HIS A 75 -4.75 -19.90 0.85
N TYR A 76 -3.90 -18.95 1.26
CA TYR A 76 -3.01 -18.23 0.37
C TYR A 76 -1.69 -17.99 1.06
N GLU A 77 -0.58 -18.21 0.36
CA GLU A 77 0.76 -17.81 0.76
C GLU A 77 1.38 -16.98 -0.36
N GLY A 78 2.01 -15.87 0.00
CA GLY A 78 2.66 -14.98 -0.92
C GLY A 78 2.31 -13.53 -0.68
N PHE A 79 2.69 -12.69 -1.64
CA PHE A 79 2.47 -11.25 -1.55
C PHE A 79 1.09 -10.86 -2.04
N LEU A 80 0.58 -9.77 -1.50
CA LEU A 80 -0.63 -9.15 -2.00
C LEU A 80 -0.57 -7.63 -1.83
N GLY A 81 -1.31 -6.94 -2.67
CA GLY A 81 -1.52 -5.50 -2.56
C GLY A 81 -3.00 -5.19 -2.46
N VAL A 82 -3.35 -4.26 -1.59
CA VAL A 82 -4.70 -3.72 -1.47
C VAL A 82 -4.67 -2.30 -2.01
N ASP A 83 -5.20 -2.12 -3.20
CA ASP A 83 -5.27 -0.81 -3.85
C ASP A 83 -6.32 0.06 -3.17
N GLN A 84 -6.00 1.33 -3.02
CA GLN A 84 -6.81 2.33 -2.33
C GLN A 84 -6.83 3.62 -3.13
N MET A 85 -7.84 4.43 -2.88
CA MET A 85 -7.96 5.75 -3.49
C MET A 85 -8.23 6.79 -2.43
N ILE A 86 -7.64 7.98 -2.60
CA ILE A 86 -8.01 9.17 -1.85
C ILE A 86 -8.85 10.02 -2.79
N CYS A 87 -10.07 10.30 -2.40
CA CYS A 87 -11.04 11.02 -3.21
C CYS A 87 -11.40 12.36 -2.60
N GLN A 88 -11.72 13.33 -3.47
CA GLN A 88 -12.16 14.64 -3.05
C GLN A 88 -13.64 14.60 -2.65
N ALA A 89 -13.91 15.04 -1.43
CA ALA A 89 -15.26 15.25 -0.89
C ALA A 89 -15.25 16.61 -0.17
N ALA A 90 -16.14 16.84 0.78
CA ALA A 90 -16.09 18.04 1.64
C ALA A 90 -14.74 18.15 2.33
N SER A 91 -14.18 16.99 2.75
CA SER A 91 -12.79 16.78 3.07
C SER A 91 -12.33 15.51 2.37
N PRO A 92 -11.01 15.31 2.12
CA PRO A 92 -10.54 14.10 1.47
C PRO A 92 -10.97 12.85 2.24
N ILE A 93 -11.39 11.82 1.50
CA ILE A 93 -11.78 10.53 2.05
C ILE A 93 -10.92 9.42 1.47
N LEU A 94 -10.65 8.40 2.27
CA LEU A 94 -9.96 7.20 1.83
C LEU A 94 -10.99 6.13 1.47
N VAL A 95 -10.89 5.61 0.25
CA VAL A 95 -11.55 4.36 -0.14
C VAL A 95 -10.60 3.24 0.21
N PRO A 96 -10.88 2.45 1.27
CA PRO A 96 -9.88 1.54 1.85
C PRO A 96 -9.57 0.33 1.00
N VAL A 97 -10.48 -0.07 0.12
CA VAL A 97 -10.28 -1.19 -0.80
C VAL A 97 -10.95 -0.86 -2.12
N SER A 98 -10.17 -0.62 -3.16
CA SER A 98 -10.67 -0.55 -4.52
C SER A 98 -10.41 -1.85 -5.28
N GLU A 99 -9.28 -2.51 -5.01
CA GLU A 99 -8.93 -3.80 -5.62
C GLU A 99 -7.97 -4.55 -4.71
N ILE A 100 -8.08 -5.88 -4.68
CA ILE A 100 -7.13 -6.76 -4.00
C ILE A 100 -6.41 -7.60 -5.05
N ASN A 101 -5.08 -7.55 -5.04
CA ASN A 101 -4.23 -8.27 -5.99
C ASN A 101 -3.39 -9.31 -5.25
N LEU A 102 -3.75 -10.59 -5.40
CA LEU A 102 -3.05 -11.73 -4.76
C LEU A 102 -1.85 -12.14 -5.62
N ARG A 103 -0.83 -11.28 -5.66
CA ARG A 103 0.37 -11.48 -6.48
C ARG A 103 1.43 -10.45 -6.13
N MET A 104 2.63 -10.64 -6.67
CA MET A 104 3.64 -9.58 -6.68
C MET A 104 3.12 -8.42 -7.55
N THR A 105 2.98 -7.24 -6.95
CA THR A 105 2.50 -6.04 -7.63
C THR A 105 3.64 -5.11 -8.00
N MET A 106 3.38 -4.12 -8.85
CA MET A 106 4.39 -3.09 -9.18
C MET A 106 4.76 -2.28 -7.94
N GLY A 107 3.85 -2.09 -6.99
CA GLY A 107 4.13 -1.45 -5.72
C GLY A 107 5.12 -2.24 -4.87
N LEU A 108 5.01 -3.56 -4.85
CA LEU A 108 5.95 -4.43 -4.15
C LEU A 108 7.32 -4.42 -4.83
N ILE A 109 7.36 -4.42 -6.15
CA ILE A 109 8.62 -4.29 -6.90
C ILE A 109 9.29 -2.96 -6.57
N ALA A 110 8.57 -1.86 -6.56
CA ALA A 110 9.09 -0.55 -6.20
C ALA A 110 9.62 -0.52 -4.76
N ARG A 111 8.92 -1.16 -3.81
CA ARG A 111 9.35 -1.27 -2.43
C ARG A 111 10.66 -2.02 -2.33
N ASN A 112 10.75 -3.18 -2.98
CA ASN A 112 11.96 -4.00 -3.00
C ASN A 112 13.14 -3.26 -3.65
N GLN A 113 12.92 -2.56 -4.75
CA GLN A 113 13.96 -1.76 -5.40
C GLN A 113 14.47 -0.65 -4.50
N TYR A 114 13.61 0.03 -3.78
CA TYR A 114 14.01 1.07 -2.84
C TYR A 114 14.88 0.49 -1.71
N GLU A 115 14.46 -0.62 -1.12
CA GLU A 115 15.19 -1.27 -0.04
C GLU A 115 16.54 -1.79 -0.51
N GLU A 116 16.64 -2.33 -1.71
CA GLU A 116 17.90 -2.75 -2.32
C GLU A 116 18.86 -1.57 -2.49
N LYS A 117 18.37 -0.43 -2.95
CA LYS A 117 19.18 0.79 -3.06
C LYS A 117 19.72 1.24 -1.70
N ILE A 118 18.89 1.22 -0.67
CA ILE A 118 19.32 1.58 0.68
C ILE A 118 20.36 0.60 1.17
N PHE A 119 20.17 -0.70 0.99
CA PHE A 119 21.14 -1.72 1.36
C PHE A 119 22.50 -1.45 0.71
N ARG A 120 22.52 -1.24 -0.60
CA ARG A 120 23.75 -0.95 -1.34
C ARG A 120 24.45 0.31 -0.83
N LYS A 121 23.68 1.33 -0.50
CA LYS A 121 24.20 2.60 0.00
C LYS A 121 24.86 2.46 1.37
N LEU A 122 24.36 1.55 2.21
CA LEU A 122 24.86 1.34 3.57
C LEU A 122 26.00 0.32 3.64
N TYR A 123 26.05 -0.67 2.75
CA TYR A 123 26.92 -1.83 2.87
C TYR A 123 27.90 -2.02 1.71
N ILE A 124 27.81 -1.23 0.69
CA ILE A 124 28.71 -1.21 -0.46
C ILE A 124 29.28 0.19 -0.68
#